data_0f803c3c1c0419d297ae5f39a4a4cb2d
#
_entry.id   0f803c3c1c0419d297ae5f39a4a4cb2d
#
_cell.length_a   1.000
_cell.length_b   1.000
_cell.length_c   1.000
_cell.angle_alpha   90.00
_cell.angle_beta   90.00
_cell.angle_gamma   90.00
#
_symmetry.space_group_name_H-M   'P 1'
#
loop_
_entity.id
_entity.type
_entity.pdbx_description
1 polymer ?
#
loop_
_entity_poly.entity_id
_entity_poly.type
_entity_poly.pdbx_seq_one_letter_code
_entity_poly.pdbx_strand_id
1 'polypeptide(L)'
;MKFLKGKKPITDLGVKAIDDHTLEVTLSEPVPYFYKLLVHPSTSPVPKAAIEKFGEKWTQPGNIVTNGAYTLKDWVVNERIVLERSPTYWNNAKTVINQVTYLPIASEVTDVNRYRSGEIDMTYNNMPIELFQKLKKRDPGRSSR
;
A
#
# COMPACT_ATOMS: atom_id res chain seq x y z
N MET A 1 8.52 19.12 7.24
CA MET A 1 7.92 19.02 8.58
C MET A 1 7.41 20.34 9.19
N LYS A 2 7.59 21.51 8.56
CA LYS A 2 7.11 22.80 9.11
C LYS A 2 5.57 22.92 9.07
N PHE A 3 4.90 22.31 8.08
CA PHE A 3 3.44 22.32 7.95
C PHE A 3 2.77 21.42 9.01
N LEU A 4 3.26 20.19 9.23
CA LEU A 4 2.73 19.25 10.23
C LEU A 4 2.83 19.77 11.68
N LYS A 5 3.74 20.72 11.94
CA LYS A 5 3.90 21.34 13.27
C LYS A 5 3.15 22.67 13.39
N GLY A 6 2.27 23.00 12.46
CA GLY A 6 1.51 24.25 12.47
C GLY A 6 2.36 25.53 12.34
N LYS A 7 3.63 25.40 11.92
CA LYS A 7 4.55 26.55 11.77
C LYS A 7 4.36 27.33 10.48
N LYS A 8 3.61 26.76 9.53
CA LYS A 8 3.23 27.40 8.26
C LYS A 8 1.79 27.02 7.93
N PRO A 9 0.99 27.95 7.37
CA PRO A 9 -0.34 27.64 6.91
C PRO A 9 -0.29 26.62 5.77
N ILE A 10 -1.30 25.78 5.68
CA ILE A 10 -1.42 24.76 4.62
C ILE A 10 -1.50 25.39 3.22
N THR A 11 -2.01 26.62 3.13
CA THR A 11 -2.08 27.43 1.90
C THR A 11 -0.71 27.75 1.30
N ASP A 12 0.37 27.68 2.08
CA ASP A 12 1.75 27.85 1.58
C ASP A 12 2.30 26.59 0.92
N LEU A 13 1.58 25.46 0.99
CA LEU A 13 1.92 24.27 0.24
C LEU A 13 1.60 24.52 -1.24
N GLY A 14 2.56 24.31 -2.11
CA GLY A 14 2.44 24.53 -3.55
C GLY A 14 1.50 23.53 -4.27
N VAL A 15 0.34 23.23 -3.67
CA VAL A 15 -0.68 22.33 -4.22
C VAL A 15 -2.01 23.05 -4.23
N LYS A 16 -2.63 23.17 -5.41
CA LYS A 16 -3.88 23.90 -5.60
C LYS A 16 -4.80 23.16 -6.55
N ALA A 17 -6.03 22.92 -6.14
CA ALA A 17 -7.11 22.52 -7.04
C ALA A 17 -7.57 23.76 -7.82
N ILE A 18 -7.43 23.75 -9.14
CA ILE A 18 -7.88 24.84 -10.02
C ILE A 18 -9.37 24.66 -10.30
N ASP A 19 -9.78 23.44 -10.57
CA ASP A 19 -11.16 23.00 -10.77
C ASP A 19 -11.33 21.53 -10.33
N ASP A 20 -12.48 20.92 -10.60
CA ASP A 20 -12.80 19.53 -10.21
C ASP A 20 -11.92 18.47 -10.86
N HIS A 21 -11.19 18.82 -11.91
CA HIS A 21 -10.38 17.89 -12.71
C HIS A 21 -8.91 18.29 -12.82
N THR A 22 -8.54 19.48 -12.33
CA THR A 22 -7.21 20.05 -12.51
C THR A 22 -6.54 20.32 -11.17
N LEU A 23 -5.42 19.65 -10.94
CA LEU A 23 -4.54 19.86 -9.80
C LEU A 23 -3.23 20.51 -10.27
N GLU A 24 -2.92 21.69 -9.73
CA GLU A 24 -1.65 22.37 -9.95
C GLU A 24 -0.69 22.09 -8.81
N VAL A 25 0.55 21.72 -9.15
CA VAL A 25 1.63 21.52 -8.18
C VAL A 25 2.80 22.43 -8.54
N THR A 26 3.12 23.36 -7.64
CA THR A 26 4.26 24.25 -7.76
C THR A 26 5.42 23.74 -6.92
N LEU A 27 6.54 23.44 -7.57
CA LEU A 27 7.75 22.96 -6.91
C LEU A 27 8.63 24.17 -6.51
N SER A 28 9.32 24.06 -5.37
CA SER A 28 10.26 25.09 -4.89
C SER A 28 11.51 25.21 -5.76
N GLU A 29 11.84 24.14 -6.48
CA GLU A 29 12.98 24.06 -7.40
C GLU A 29 12.67 23.03 -8.51
N PRO A 30 13.36 23.09 -9.66
CA PRO A 30 13.16 22.12 -10.73
C PRO A 30 13.55 20.72 -10.29
N VAL A 31 12.60 19.80 -10.32
CA VAL A 31 12.79 18.37 -9.96
C VAL A 31 12.41 17.49 -11.15
N PRO A 32 13.35 17.12 -12.05
CA PRO A 32 13.05 16.36 -13.27
C PRO A 32 12.41 14.98 -13.01
N TYR A 33 12.64 14.43 -11.83
CA TYR A 33 12.11 13.13 -11.41
C TYR A 33 10.83 13.24 -10.55
N PHE A 34 10.19 14.40 -10.50
CA PHE A 34 8.98 14.63 -9.69
C PHE A 34 7.90 13.57 -9.91
N TYR A 35 7.65 13.18 -11.17
CA TYR A 35 6.65 12.15 -11.49
C TYR A 35 6.95 10.79 -10.84
N LYS A 36 8.23 10.46 -10.64
CA LYS A 36 8.62 9.23 -9.95
C LYS A 36 8.32 9.28 -8.46
N LEU A 37 8.25 10.47 -7.87
CA LEU A 37 7.89 10.65 -6.47
C LEU A 37 6.41 10.43 -6.22
N LEU A 38 5.55 10.62 -7.24
CA LEU A 38 4.10 10.45 -7.13
C LEU A 38 3.66 8.98 -6.94
N VAL A 39 4.55 8.02 -7.12
CA VAL A 39 4.27 6.60 -6.80
C VAL A 39 4.38 6.29 -5.31
N HIS A 40 4.90 7.23 -4.51
CA HIS A 40 5.02 7.04 -3.07
C HIS A 40 3.65 7.15 -2.40
N PRO A 41 3.29 6.25 -1.44
CA PRO A 41 1.97 6.25 -0.79
C PRO A 41 1.55 7.58 -0.16
N SER A 42 2.52 8.40 0.31
CA SER A 42 2.22 9.72 0.90
C SER A 42 1.63 10.74 -0.09
N THR A 43 1.70 10.48 -1.38
CA THR A 43 1.14 11.33 -2.43
C THR A 43 -0.21 10.82 -2.95
N SER A 44 -0.68 9.70 -2.44
CA SER A 44 -1.99 9.14 -2.81
C SER A 44 -3.11 10.06 -2.34
N PRO A 45 -4.14 10.30 -3.17
CA PRO A 45 -5.31 11.06 -2.78
C PRO A 45 -6.08 10.34 -1.67
N VAL A 46 -6.66 11.12 -0.76
CA VAL A 46 -7.48 10.60 0.34
C VAL A 46 -8.92 11.11 0.22
N PRO A 47 -9.94 10.29 0.56
CA PRO A 47 -11.34 10.65 0.37
C PRO A 47 -11.82 11.61 1.47
N LYS A 48 -11.89 12.91 1.16
CA LYS A 48 -12.32 13.97 2.10
C LYS A 48 -13.63 13.62 2.81
N ALA A 49 -14.65 13.19 2.07
CA ALA A 49 -15.96 12.85 2.64
C ALA A 49 -15.91 11.71 3.67
N ALA A 50 -15.06 10.71 3.46
CA ALA A 50 -14.87 9.63 4.43
C ALA A 50 -14.15 10.11 5.69
N ILE A 51 -13.14 10.98 5.53
CA ILE A 51 -12.40 11.57 6.65
C ILE A 51 -13.34 12.44 7.49
N GLU A 52 -14.13 13.30 6.88
CA GLU A 52 -15.09 14.17 7.58
C GLU A 52 -16.18 13.38 8.31
N LYS A 53 -16.64 12.26 7.71
CA LYS A 53 -17.70 11.42 8.29
C LYS A 53 -17.19 10.54 9.43
N PHE A 54 -16.02 9.94 9.30
CA PHE A 54 -15.55 8.88 10.21
C PHE A 54 -14.36 9.29 11.08
N GLY A 55 -13.77 10.49 10.87
CA GLY A 55 -12.59 10.96 11.59
C GLY A 55 -11.43 9.97 11.47
N GLU A 56 -10.78 9.64 12.58
CA GLU A 56 -9.66 8.69 12.63
C GLU A 56 -10.03 7.26 12.17
N LYS A 57 -11.33 6.93 12.16
CA LYS A 57 -11.81 5.61 11.74
C LYS A 57 -12.02 5.47 10.23
N TRP A 58 -11.67 6.49 9.44
CA TRP A 58 -11.88 6.45 7.98
C TRP A 58 -11.09 5.33 7.28
N THR A 59 -9.99 4.84 7.88
CA THR A 59 -9.17 3.74 7.35
C THR A 59 -9.65 2.35 7.75
N GLN A 60 -10.69 2.25 8.58
CA GLN A 60 -11.20 0.95 9.05
C GLN A 60 -12.01 0.23 7.96
N PRO A 61 -12.12 -1.12 8.05
CA PRO A 61 -13.01 -1.90 7.19
C PRO A 61 -14.42 -1.30 7.16
N GLY A 62 -14.99 -1.19 5.96
CA GLY A 62 -16.32 -0.60 5.74
C GLY A 62 -16.36 0.93 5.67
N ASN A 63 -15.33 1.64 6.12
CA ASN A 63 -15.24 3.10 6.07
C ASN A 63 -14.28 3.59 4.98
N ILE A 64 -13.22 2.81 4.73
CA ILE A 64 -12.19 3.17 3.77
C ILE A 64 -12.75 3.13 2.34
N VAL A 65 -12.49 4.20 1.61
CA VAL A 65 -12.79 4.30 0.18
C VAL A 65 -11.49 4.22 -0.59
N THR A 66 -11.46 3.40 -1.62
CA THR A 66 -10.29 3.20 -2.46
C THR A 66 -10.64 3.15 -3.94
N ASN A 67 -9.73 3.56 -4.80
CA ASN A 67 -9.80 3.39 -6.24
C ASN A 67 -8.89 2.26 -6.75
N GLY A 68 -8.27 1.48 -5.85
CA GLY A 68 -7.39 0.37 -6.15
C GLY A 68 -8.11 -0.91 -6.54
N ALA A 69 -7.31 -1.92 -6.94
CA ALA A 69 -7.83 -3.23 -7.36
C ALA A 69 -8.48 -4.03 -6.23
N TYR A 70 -8.21 -3.67 -4.99
CA TYR A 70 -8.73 -4.35 -3.80
C TYR A 70 -9.30 -3.35 -2.80
N THR A 71 -10.29 -3.81 -2.03
CA THR A 71 -10.88 -3.11 -0.89
C THR A 71 -10.54 -3.82 0.41
N LEU A 72 -10.42 -3.07 1.50
CA LEU A 72 -10.17 -3.62 2.83
C LEU A 72 -11.45 -4.27 3.37
N LYS A 73 -11.43 -5.59 3.54
CA LYS A 73 -12.53 -6.38 4.08
C LYS A 73 -12.46 -6.53 5.59
N ASP A 74 -11.28 -6.88 6.09
CA ASP A 74 -11.06 -7.16 7.51
C ASP A 74 -9.65 -6.74 7.93
N TRP A 75 -9.51 -6.29 9.16
CA TRP A 75 -8.23 -5.93 9.74
C TRP A 75 -8.24 -6.23 11.24
N VAL A 76 -7.55 -7.30 11.60
CA VAL A 76 -7.27 -7.65 13.00
C VAL A 76 -5.80 -7.37 13.27
N VAL A 77 -5.56 -6.42 14.18
CA VAL A 77 -4.20 -5.96 14.51
C VAL A 77 -3.34 -7.13 14.97
N ASN A 78 -2.13 -7.24 14.41
CA ASN A 78 -1.17 -8.32 14.67
C ASN A 78 -1.62 -9.74 14.28
N GLU A 79 -2.77 -9.89 13.60
CA GLU A 79 -3.27 -11.18 13.17
C GLU A 79 -3.39 -11.28 11.66
N ARG A 80 -4.17 -10.40 11.02
CA ARG A 80 -4.39 -10.45 9.57
C ARG A 80 -4.92 -9.13 9.01
N ILE A 81 -4.68 -8.92 7.73
CA ILE A 81 -5.37 -7.94 6.89
C ILE A 81 -5.95 -8.70 5.69
N VAL A 82 -7.25 -8.62 5.49
CA VAL A 82 -7.94 -9.25 4.37
C VAL A 82 -8.40 -8.22 3.38
N LEU A 83 -7.97 -8.37 2.14
CA LEU A 83 -8.37 -7.55 1.01
C LEU A 83 -9.24 -8.39 0.06
N GLU A 84 -10.33 -7.82 -0.44
CA GLU A 84 -11.17 -8.38 -1.49
C GLU A 84 -11.04 -7.60 -2.80
N ARG A 85 -11.14 -8.31 -3.93
CA ARG A 85 -11.15 -7.70 -5.25
C ARG A 85 -12.28 -6.68 -5.36
N SER A 86 -11.94 -5.46 -5.79
CA SER A 86 -12.90 -4.38 -5.99
C SER A 86 -13.65 -4.54 -7.31
N PRO A 87 -14.98 -4.69 -7.30
CA PRO A 87 -15.75 -4.77 -8.54
C PRO A 87 -15.77 -3.44 -9.31
N THR A 88 -15.51 -2.33 -8.64
CA THR A 88 -15.53 -0.97 -9.20
C THR A 88 -14.17 -0.52 -9.72
N TYR A 89 -13.13 -1.34 -9.58
CA TYR A 89 -11.80 -1.02 -10.11
C TYR A 89 -11.83 -0.95 -11.63
N TRP A 90 -11.25 0.11 -12.20
CA TRP A 90 -11.27 0.34 -13.65
C TRP A 90 -10.75 -0.83 -14.49
N ASN A 91 -9.80 -1.60 -13.99
CA ASN A 91 -9.22 -2.76 -14.66
C ASN A 91 -9.60 -4.09 -13.97
N ASN A 92 -10.77 -4.15 -13.32
CA ASN A 92 -11.23 -5.33 -12.62
C ASN A 92 -11.29 -6.60 -13.48
N ALA A 93 -11.59 -6.47 -14.78
CA ALA A 93 -11.63 -7.60 -15.70
C ALA A 93 -10.29 -8.36 -15.82
N LYS A 94 -9.15 -7.68 -15.54
CA LYS A 94 -7.81 -8.28 -15.54
C LYS A 94 -7.33 -8.68 -14.14
N THR A 95 -8.09 -8.40 -13.09
CA THR A 95 -7.75 -8.78 -11.73
C THR A 95 -8.20 -10.21 -11.47
N VAL A 96 -7.26 -11.14 -11.39
CA VAL A 96 -7.53 -12.58 -11.31
C VAL A 96 -7.74 -13.05 -9.86
N ILE A 97 -6.93 -12.53 -8.93
CA ILE A 97 -6.97 -12.93 -7.53
C ILE A 97 -8.18 -12.27 -6.86
N ASN A 98 -9.03 -13.08 -6.24
CA ASN A 98 -10.26 -12.57 -5.60
C ASN A 98 -10.03 -12.05 -4.19
N GLN A 99 -9.10 -12.64 -3.46
CA GLN A 99 -8.78 -12.27 -2.07
C GLN A 99 -7.28 -12.35 -1.81
N VAL A 100 -6.78 -11.39 -1.05
CA VAL A 100 -5.40 -11.38 -0.56
C VAL A 100 -5.45 -11.27 0.97
N THR A 101 -4.75 -12.17 1.66
CA THR A 101 -4.63 -12.13 3.12
C THR A 101 -3.17 -11.88 3.49
N TYR A 102 -2.92 -10.76 4.16
CA TYR A 102 -1.61 -10.47 4.75
C TYR A 102 -1.58 -10.98 6.17
N LEU A 103 -0.54 -11.75 6.51
CA LEU A 103 -0.24 -12.21 7.86
C LEU A 103 0.97 -11.42 8.39
N PRO A 104 0.84 -10.63 9.47
CA PRO A 104 1.94 -9.92 10.09
C PRO A 104 2.88 -10.92 10.77
N ILE A 105 3.96 -11.28 10.10
CA ILE A 105 4.97 -12.23 10.61
C ILE A 105 6.24 -11.43 10.93
N ALA A 106 6.58 -11.34 12.20
CA ALA A 106 7.72 -10.55 12.66
C ALA A 106 9.09 -11.20 12.37
N SER A 107 9.13 -12.53 12.23
CA SER A 107 10.36 -13.30 12.00
C SER A 107 10.48 -13.71 10.54
N GLU A 108 11.52 -13.24 9.86
CA GLU A 108 11.83 -13.61 8.47
C GLU A 108 12.03 -15.13 8.30
N VAL A 109 12.62 -15.80 9.30
CA VAL A 109 12.80 -17.26 9.30
C VAL A 109 11.45 -17.97 9.39
N THR A 110 10.55 -17.48 10.23
CA THR A 110 9.18 -18.03 10.35
C THR A 110 8.42 -17.87 9.05
N ASP A 111 8.55 -16.71 8.38
CA ASP A 111 7.94 -16.40 7.09
C ASP A 111 8.36 -17.44 6.02
N VAL A 112 9.66 -17.68 5.90
CA VAL A 112 10.20 -18.69 4.97
C VAL A 112 9.71 -20.11 5.31
N ASN A 113 9.62 -20.47 6.59
CA ASN A 113 9.14 -21.77 6.99
C ASN A 113 7.67 -22.00 6.68
N ARG A 114 6.80 -20.98 6.87
CA ARG A 114 5.39 -21.01 6.49
C ARG A 114 5.20 -21.11 4.97
N TYR A 115 6.02 -20.42 4.19
CA TYR A 115 6.04 -20.60 2.74
C TYR A 115 6.40 -22.03 2.33
N ARG A 116 7.42 -22.61 2.97
CA ARG A 116 7.87 -23.99 2.68
C ARG A 116 6.85 -25.05 3.08
N SER A 117 6.07 -24.82 4.13
CA SER A 117 4.97 -25.70 4.55
C SER A 117 3.72 -25.55 3.67
N GLY A 118 3.66 -24.56 2.78
CA GLY A 118 2.49 -24.27 1.95
C GLY A 118 1.39 -23.50 2.68
N GLU A 119 1.68 -22.95 3.86
CA GLU A 119 0.73 -22.15 4.63
C GLU A 119 0.51 -20.77 4.01
N ILE A 120 1.55 -20.21 3.37
CA ILE A 120 1.48 -18.95 2.63
C ILE A 120 2.01 -19.15 1.21
N ASP A 121 1.48 -18.36 0.28
CA ASP A 121 1.82 -18.41 -1.14
C ASP A 121 3.06 -17.59 -1.48
N MET A 122 3.35 -16.56 -0.70
CA MET A 122 4.43 -15.61 -0.95
C MET A 122 4.95 -15.00 0.36
N THR A 123 6.26 -14.83 0.47
CA THR A 123 6.87 -14.01 1.52
C THR A 123 6.88 -12.55 1.07
N TYR A 124 6.54 -11.63 1.98
CA TYR A 124 6.56 -10.18 1.72
C TYR A 124 7.78 -9.49 2.35
N ASN A 125 8.33 -10.08 3.41
CA ASN A 125 9.51 -9.58 4.11
C ASN A 125 10.80 -9.88 3.36
N ASN A 126 11.90 -9.24 3.78
CA ASN A 126 13.22 -9.57 3.28
C ASN A 126 13.57 -11.02 3.60
N MET A 127 14.21 -11.69 2.65
CA MET A 127 14.70 -13.04 2.90
C MET A 127 16.00 -13.00 3.71
N PRO A 128 16.13 -13.79 4.80
CA PRO A 128 17.37 -13.88 5.55
C PRO A 128 18.53 -14.32 4.65
N ILE A 129 19.62 -13.56 4.64
CA ILE A 129 20.77 -13.81 3.76
C ILE A 129 21.31 -15.23 3.94
N GLU A 130 21.30 -15.72 5.17
CA GLU A 130 21.77 -17.09 5.52
C GLU A 130 20.92 -18.19 4.88
N LEU A 131 19.62 -17.97 4.74
CA LEU A 131 18.70 -18.91 4.10
C LEU A 131 18.72 -18.79 2.58
N PHE A 132 19.00 -17.61 2.03
CA PHE A 132 19.01 -17.37 0.60
C PHE A 132 19.95 -18.34 -0.15
N GLN A 133 21.16 -18.52 0.36
CA GLN A 133 22.15 -19.43 -0.24
C GLN A 133 21.70 -20.90 -0.19
N LYS A 134 21.04 -21.31 0.89
CA LYS A 134 20.51 -22.68 1.04
C LYS A 134 19.31 -22.94 0.12
N LEU A 135 18.43 -21.96 -0.02
CA LEU A 135 17.24 -22.05 -0.89
C LEU A 135 17.63 -22.06 -2.35
N LYS A 136 18.57 -21.22 -2.77
CA LYS A 136 19.07 -21.16 -4.15
C LYS A 136 19.72 -22.48 -4.60
N LYS A 137 20.39 -23.18 -3.69
CA LYS A 137 20.99 -24.49 -3.99
C LYS A 137 19.97 -25.63 -4.10
N ARG A 138 18.83 -25.53 -3.38
CA ARG A 138 17.82 -26.59 -3.32
C ARG A 138 16.74 -26.49 -4.41
N ASP A 139 16.47 -25.28 -4.90
CA ASP A 139 15.36 -25.05 -5.81
C ASP A 139 15.70 -23.91 -6.80
N PRO A 140 16.63 -24.17 -7.76
CA PRO A 140 17.12 -23.13 -8.66
C PRO A 140 16.05 -22.54 -9.59
N GLY A 141 14.86 -23.16 -9.72
CA GLY A 141 13.75 -22.71 -10.56
C GLY A 141 12.65 -21.92 -9.85
N ARG A 142 12.61 -21.88 -8.51
CA ARG A 142 11.53 -21.24 -7.73
C ARG A 142 11.84 -19.83 -7.21
N SER A 143 13.06 -19.35 -7.40
CA SER A 143 13.48 -18.01 -6.92
C SER A 143 13.11 -16.85 -7.86
N SER A 144 12.37 -17.12 -8.95
CA SER A 144 12.08 -16.15 -10.01
C SER A 144 10.62 -16.17 -10.49
N ARG A 145 9.67 -16.41 -9.60
CA ARG A 145 8.25 -16.17 -9.90
C ARG A 145 7.67 -15.14 -8.96
#